data_011d099b820c964d4030859cc0fc9bb6
#
_entry.id   011d099b820c964d4030859cc0fc9bb6
#
_cell.length_a   1.000
_cell.length_b   1.000
_cell.length_c   1.000
_cell.angle_alpha   90.00
_cell.angle_beta   90.00
_cell.angle_gamma   90.00
#
_symmetry.space_group_name_H-M   'P 1'
#
loop_
_entity.id
_entity.type
_entity.pdbx_description
1 polymer ?
#
loop_
_entity_poly.entity_id
_entity_poly.type
_entity_poly.pdbx_seq_one_letter_code
_entity_poly.pdbx_strand_id
1 'polypeptide(L)'
;MFLLRHGQSYFNLHFNRTRVDPGIEDPELTPLGMEQAAAAAEKLAGASLTRIIVSPYTRALQTAQPFLGRHDAPVDIMHEVRERAAFVCDVGSAPDLLAARFPHHDFGHLPRRWWHPGIEPPEETIERANAFRALVATREDSATTLLISHWAFILALSGRSAANGEILEYDPQTPPQAVGLR
;
A
#
# COMPACT_ATOMS: atom_id res chain seq x y z
N MET A 1 -12.61 3.38 -7.49
CA MET A 1 -11.71 2.39 -6.85
C MET A 1 -11.65 2.58 -5.35
N PHE A 2 -11.15 1.58 -4.63
CA PHE A 2 -10.94 1.65 -3.19
C PHE A 2 -9.45 1.80 -2.91
N LEU A 3 -9.09 2.71 -1.98
CA LEU A 3 -7.72 2.88 -1.48
C LEU A 3 -7.72 2.43 -0.03
N LEU A 4 -6.90 1.45 0.32
CA LEU A 4 -6.73 0.94 1.67
C LEU A 4 -5.30 1.23 2.13
N ARG A 5 -5.14 2.00 3.21
CA ARG A 5 -3.86 2.07 3.89
C ARG A 5 -3.64 0.81 4.70
N HIS A 6 -2.43 0.24 4.65
CA HIS A 6 -2.07 -0.93 5.46
C HIS A 6 -2.44 -0.75 6.94
N GLY A 7 -2.70 -1.85 7.64
CA GLY A 7 -2.94 -1.88 9.08
C GLY A 7 -1.75 -1.36 9.88
N GLN A 8 -1.92 -1.12 11.19
CA GLN A 8 -0.84 -0.66 12.07
C GLN A 8 0.34 -1.64 12.02
N SER A 9 1.53 -1.13 11.66
CA SER A 9 2.79 -1.87 11.75
C SER A 9 3.52 -1.61 13.07
N TYR A 10 4.53 -2.43 13.39
CA TYR A 10 5.39 -2.18 14.54
C TYR A 10 6.11 -0.82 14.45
N PHE A 11 6.46 -0.34 13.26
CA PHE A 11 6.94 1.02 13.09
C PHE A 11 5.88 2.04 13.56
N ASN A 12 4.63 1.93 13.10
CA ASN A 12 3.56 2.87 13.50
C ASN A 12 3.34 2.86 15.01
N LEU A 13 3.34 1.68 15.63
CA LEU A 13 3.19 1.53 17.08
C LEU A 13 4.24 2.33 17.86
N HIS A 14 5.51 2.21 17.46
CA HIS A 14 6.62 2.89 18.13
C HIS A 14 6.66 4.38 17.79
N PHE A 15 6.60 4.72 16.50
CA PHE A 15 6.72 6.09 16.02
C PHE A 15 5.60 7.00 16.51
N ASN A 16 4.37 6.50 16.61
CA ASN A 16 3.24 7.29 17.12
C ASN A 16 3.42 7.70 18.59
N ARG A 17 4.14 6.90 19.37
CA ARG A 17 4.40 7.14 20.79
C ARG A 17 5.61 8.03 21.04
N THR A 18 6.67 7.86 20.27
CA THR A 18 7.99 8.43 20.55
C THR A 18 8.43 9.50 19.57
N ARG A 19 7.88 9.49 18.34
CA ARG A 19 8.35 10.28 17.18
C ARG A 19 9.82 10.00 16.81
N VAL A 20 10.36 8.85 17.25
CA VAL A 20 11.69 8.36 16.94
C VAL A 20 11.57 7.11 16.08
N ASP A 21 12.38 7.03 15.02
CA ASP A 21 12.46 5.83 14.17
C ASP A 21 13.00 4.65 15.00
N PRO A 22 12.26 3.54 15.12
CA PRO A 22 12.70 2.38 15.87
C PRO A 22 13.78 1.54 15.14
N GLY A 23 14.17 1.88 13.91
CA GLY A 23 15.18 1.14 13.16
C GLY A 23 14.71 -0.24 12.66
N ILE A 24 13.42 -0.44 12.45
CA ILE A 24 12.86 -1.74 12.00
C ILE A 24 12.68 -1.70 10.48
N GLU A 25 13.47 -2.47 9.74
CA GLU A 25 13.33 -2.66 8.30
C GLU A 25 12.08 -3.51 7.98
N ASP A 26 11.34 -3.14 6.92
CA ASP A 26 10.16 -3.82 6.39
C ASP A 26 9.23 -4.41 7.48
N PRO A 27 8.75 -3.59 8.45
CA PRO A 27 8.06 -4.08 9.64
C PRO A 27 6.74 -4.78 9.31
N GLU A 28 6.44 -5.81 10.10
CA GLU A 28 5.17 -6.52 10.09
C GLU A 28 4.05 -5.69 10.73
N LEU A 29 2.80 -6.14 10.50
CA LEU A 29 1.64 -5.66 11.24
C LEU A 29 1.70 -6.06 12.71
N THR A 30 1.18 -5.21 13.57
CA THR A 30 0.84 -5.57 14.95
C THR A 30 -0.44 -6.42 15.00
N PRO A 31 -0.78 -7.07 16.13
CA PRO A 31 -2.08 -7.71 16.29
C PRO A 31 -3.25 -6.77 15.95
N LEU A 32 -3.19 -5.51 16.40
CA LEU A 32 -4.18 -4.50 16.02
C LEU A 32 -4.20 -4.24 14.50
N GLY A 33 -3.03 -4.23 13.86
CA GLY A 33 -2.95 -4.10 12.40
C GLY A 33 -3.59 -5.26 11.66
N MET A 34 -3.47 -6.48 12.16
CA MET A 34 -4.15 -7.67 11.62
C MET A 34 -5.69 -7.57 11.79
N GLU A 35 -6.16 -7.10 12.95
CA GLU A 35 -7.58 -6.84 13.19
C GLU A 35 -8.13 -5.77 12.25
N GLN A 36 -7.37 -4.67 12.02
CA GLN A 36 -7.72 -3.62 11.07
C GLN A 36 -7.82 -4.16 9.64
N ALA A 37 -6.90 -5.03 9.22
CA ALA A 37 -6.93 -5.67 7.91
C ALA A 37 -8.16 -6.56 7.75
N ALA A 38 -8.48 -7.38 8.76
CA ALA A 38 -9.67 -8.22 8.78
C ALA A 38 -10.97 -7.40 8.72
N ALA A 39 -11.04 -6.30 9.51
CA ALA A 39 -12.19 -5.40 9.50
C ALA A 39 -12.37 -4.68 8.15
N ALA A 40 -11.26 -4.31 7.48
CA ALA A 40 -11.32 -3.74 6.14
C ALA A 40 -11.85 -4.74 5.10
N ALA A 41 -11.39 -6.01 5.16
CA ALA A 41 -11.89 -7.07 4.29
C ALA A 41 -13.38 -7.35 4.52
N GLU A 42 -13.86 -7.29 5.76
CA GLU A 42 -15.28 -7.46 6.07
C GLU A 42 -16.14 -6.32 5.51
N LYS A 43 -15.65 -5.07 5.60
CA LYS A 43 -16.35 -3.91 5.01
C LYS A 43 -16.52 -4.01 3.49
N LEU A 44 -15.59 -4.66 2.80
CA LEU A 44 -15.62 -4.85 1.35
C LEU A 44 -16.13 -6.25 0.94
N ALA A 45 -16.61 -7.08 1.87
CA ALA A 45 -17.07 -8.45 1.57
C ALA A 45 -18.21 -8.48 0.52
N GLY A 46 -19.05 -7.45 0.49
CA GLY A 46 -20.13 -7.30 -0.51
C GLY A 46 -19.71 -6.55 -1.78
N ALA A 47 -18.49 -6.06 -1.86
CA ALA A 47 -18.00 -5.34 -3.04
C ALA A 47 -17.57 -6.33 -4.14
N SER A 48 -17.92 -6.03 -5.39
CA SER A 48 -17.46 -6.82 -6.54
C SER A 48 -16.03 -6.41 -6.93
N LEU A 49 -15.04 -6.80 -6.12
CA LEU A 49 -13.65 -6.55 -6.46
C LEU A 49 -13.20 -7.44 -7.61
N THR A 50 -12.67 -6.85 -8.67
CA THR A 50 -12.15 -7.55 -9.86
C THR A 50 -10.63 -7.47 -9.98
N ARG A 51 -9.97 -6.69 -9.10
CA ARG A 51 -8.52 -6.56 -9.04
C ARG A 51 -8.07 -6.07 -7.68
N ILE A 52 -6.95 -6.59 -7.20
CA ILE A 52 -6.28 -6.11 -5.99
C ILE A 52 -4.84 -5.74 -6.35
N ILE A 53 -4.46 -4.48 -6.14
CA ILE A 53 -3.09 -3.99 -6.35
C ILE A 53 -2.47 -3.79 -4.98
N VAL A 54 -1.28 -4.36 -4.76
CA VAL A 54 -0.63 -4.37 -3.45
C VAL A 54 0.82 -3.90 -3.56
N SER A 55 1.22 -3.03 -2.66
CA SER A 55 2.63 -2.68 -2.46
C SER A 55 3.41 -3.89 -1.93
N PRO A 56 4.67 -4.12 -2.37
CA PRO A 56 5.46 -5.27 -1.94
C PRO A 56 6.00 -5.19 -0.50
N TYR A 57 5.77 -4.11 0.25
CA TYR A 57 6.10 -4.09 1.68
C TYR A 57 5.31 -5.13 2.47
N THR A 58 6.00 -5.81 3.40
CA THR A 58 5.41 -6.86 4.27
C THR A 58 4.09 -6.42 4.91
N ARG A 59 4.01 -5.21 5.47
CA ARG A 59 2.81 -4.66 6.10
C ARG A 59 1.61 -4.55 5.14
N ALA A 60 1.86 -4.25 3.86
CA ALA A 60 0.81 -4.19 2.83
C ALA A 60 0.38 -5.59 2.38
N LEU A 61 1.33 -6.50 2.19
CA LEU A 61 1.06 -7.91 1.86
C LEU A 61 0.26 -8.60 2.95
N GLN A 62 0.61 -8.38 4.23
CA GLN A 62 -0.17 -8.90 5.37
C GLN A 62 -1.58 -8.30 5.43
N THR A 63 -1.73 -7.00 5.08
CA THR A 63 -3.05 -6.36 5.00
C THR A 63 -3.91 -6.95 3.88
N ALA A 64 -3.30 -7.46 2.81
CA ALA A 64 -4.01 -8.10 1.70
C ALA A 64 -4.54 -9.50 2.05
N GLN A 65 -3.92 -10.22 3.00
CA GLN A 65 -4.24 -11.63 3.31
C GLN A 65 -5.74 -11.90 3.55
N PRO A 66 -6.49 -11.10 4.33
CA PRO A 66 -7.91 -11.34 4.56
C PRO A 66 -8.80 -11.21 3.31
N PHE A 67 -8.31 -10.57 2.23
CA PHE A 67 -9.03 -10.42 0.97
C PHE A 67 -8.84 -11.64 0.05
N LEU A 68 -7.74 -12.38 0.23
CA LEU A 68 -7.44 -13.57 -0.59
C LEU A 68 -8.48 -14.67 -0.35
N GLY A 69 -9.02 -15.22 -1.46
CA GLY A 69 -10.06 -16.24 -1.40
C GLY A 69 -11.47 -15.72 -1.06
N ARG A 70 -11.62 -14.46 -0.68
CA ARG A 70 -12.94 -13.81 -0.55
C ARG A 70 -13.44 -13.25 -1.88
N HIS A 71 -12.53 -12.82 -2.71
CA HIS A 71 -12.80 -12.27 -4.04
C HIS A 71 -12.03 -13.10 -5.08
N ASP A 72 -12.68 -13.44 -6.19
CA ASP A 72 -12.02 -14.05 -7.36
C ASP A 72 -11.35 -12.93 -8.18
N ALA A 73 -10.36 -12.29 -7.58
CA ALA A 73 -9.67 -11.13 -8.14
C ALA A 73 -8.16 -11.42 -8.19
N PRO A 74 -7.50 -11.19 -9.35
CA PRO A 74 -6.05 -11.26 -9.43
C PRO A 74 -5.40 -10.24 -8.50
N VAL A 75 -4.24 -10.62 -7.96
CA VAL A 75 -3.42 -9.77 -7.10
C VAL A 75 -2.17 -9.36 -7.85
N ASP A 76 -2.06 -8.07 -8.13
CA ASP A 76 -0.89 -7.47 -8.79
C ASP A 76 0.02 -6.83 -7.73
N ILE A 77 1.25 -7.31 -7.62
CA ILE A 77 2.27 -6.70 -6.75
C ILE A 77 2.96 -5.60 -7.54
N MET A 78 2.85 -4.35 -7.08
CA MET A 78 3.38 -3.18 -7.80
C MET A 78 4.27 -2.34 -6.89
N HIS A 79 5.56 -2.20 -7.21
CA HIS A 79 6.47 -1.38 -6.42
C HIS A 79 6.27 0.13 -6.62
N GLU A 80 5.59 0.52 -7.69
CA GLU A 80 5.21 1.91 -7.97
C GLU A 80 4.28 2.48 -6.89
N VAL A 81 3.50 1.63 -6.24
CA VAL A 81 2.57 2.04 -5.17
C VAL A 81 3.17 1.92 -3.76
N ARG A 82 4.51 1.82 -3.66
CA ARG A 82 5.24 1.79 -2.39
C ARG A 82 5.13 3.09 -1.61
N GLU A 83 5.50 3.03 -0.31
CA GLU A 83 5.61 4.23 0.52
C GLU A 83 6.71 5.18 0.01
N ARG A 84 6.61 6.45 0.34
CA ARG A 84 7.71 7.40 0.23
C ARG A 84 8.81 6.99 1.21
N ALA A 85 10.00 6.74 0.69
CA ALA A 85 11.12 6.39 1.55
C ALA A 85 11.58 7.61 2.37
N ALA A 86 11.43 7.52 3.68
CA ALA A 86 11.83 8.55 4.63
C ALA A 86 12.42 7.97 5.93
N PHE A 87 12.16 6.70 6.21
CA PHE A 87 12.53 6.02 7.45
C PHE A 87 13.14 4.64 7.16
N VAL A 88 13.74 4.02 8.18
CA VAL A 88 14.29 2.65 8.07
C VAL A 88 13.21 1.63 7.69
N CYS A 89 11.97 1.84 8.11
CA CYS A 89 10.84 0.97 7.73
C CYS A 89 10.52 0.95 6.22
N ASP A 90 11.12 1.83 5.45
CA ASP A 90 10.97 1.93 3.99
C ASP A 90 12.12 1.26 3.23
N VAL A 91 13.02 0.55 3.94
CA VAL A 91 13.89 -0.48 3.38
C VAL A 91 13.06 -1.74 3.23
N GLY A 92 12.89 -2.24 2.01
CA GLY A 92 12.05 -3.40 1.72
C GLY A 92 12.82 -4.73 1.79
N SER A 93 12.10 -5.83 1.77
CA SER A 93 12.65 -7.18 1.65
C SER A 93 12.92 -7.53 0.19
N ALA A 94 14.00 -8.27 -0.08
CA ALA A 94 14.33 -8.73 -1.44
C ALA A 94 13.25 -9.71 -1.97
N PRO A 95 13.04 -9.79 -3.30
CA PRO A 95 11.98 -10.62 -3.89
C PRO A 95 12.00 -12.09 -3.49
N ASP A 96 13.17 -12.69 -3.32
CA ASP A 96 13.35 -14.08 -2.87
C ASP A 96 12.86 -14.29 -1.43
N LEU A 97 13.11 -13.32 -0.54
CA LEU A 97 12.61 -13.36 0.83
C LEU A 97 11.08 -13.15 0.87
N LEU A 98 10.54 -12.27 0.02
CA LEU A 98 9.10 -12.07 -0.10
C LEU A 98 8.42 -13.33 -0.63
N ALA A 99 8.98 -13.99 -1.65
CA ALA A 99 8.45 -15.24 -2.21
C ALA A 99 8.42 -16.37 -1.18
N ALA A 100 9.46 -16.47 -0.33
CA ALA A 100 9.49 -17.46 0.76
C ALA A 100 8.40 -17.21 1.82
N ARG A 101 8.08 -15.93 2.11
CA ARG A 101 7.08 -15.53 3.12
C ARG A 101 5.64 -15.52 2.59
N PHE A 102 5.47 -15.22 1.30
CA PHE A 102 4.19 -15.06 0.64
C PHE A 102 4.14 -15.89 -0.66
N PRO A 103 4.17 -17.24 -0.58
CA PRO A 103 4.38 -18.13 -1.72
C PRO A 103 3.22 -18.13 -2.75
N HIS A 104 2.11 -17.48 -2.43
CA HIS A 104 0.94 -17.36 -3.33
C HIS A 104 1.03 -16.14 -4.27
N HIS A 105 2.09 -15.32 -4.15
CA HIS A 105 2.30 -14.14 -4.98
C HIS A 105 3.54 -14.29 -5.84
N ASP A 106 3.50 -13.69 -7.05
CA ASP A 106 4.67 -13.61 -7.93
C ASP A 106 5.44 -12.30 -7.66
N PHE A 107 6.71 -12.45 -7.29
CA PHE A 107 7.66 -11.35 -7.07
C PHE A 107 8.78 -11.33 -8.13
N GLY A 108 8.75 -12.25 -9.12
CA GLY A 108 9.83 -12.42 -10.10
C GLY A 108 10.04 -11.22 -11.02
N HIS A 109 9.03 -10.38 -11.18
CA HIS A 109 9.09 -9.15 -11.96
C HIS A 109 9.71 -7.96 -11.21
N LEU A 110 9.86 -8.05 -9.88
CA LEU A 110 10.44 -6.97 -9.08
C LEU A 110 11.97 -6.92 -9.24
N PRO A 111 12.57 -5.72 -9.37
CA PRO A 111 14.01 -5.58 -9.26
C PRO A 111 14.47 -6.00 -7.85
N ARG A 112 15.70 -6.52 -7.72
CA ARG A 112 16.24 -6.96 -6.42
C ARG A 112 16.12 -5.88 -5.34
N ARG A 113 16.29 -4.61 -5.72
CA ARG A 113 16.04 -3.43 -4.89
C ARG A 113 14.92 -2.61 -5.54
N TRP A 114 13.70 -2.87 -5.13
CA TRP A 114 12.49 -2.19 -5.63
C TRP A 114 12.11 -0.95 -4.82
N TRP A 115 12.69 -0.76 -3.64
CA TRP A 115 12.52 0.43 -2.79
C TRP A 115 13.53 1.52 -3.16
N HIS A 116 13.25 2.78 -2.76
CA HIS A 116 14.13 3.90 -3.03
C HIS A 116 15.45 3.78 -2.22
N PRO A 117 16.62 4.12 -2.80
CA PRO A 117 17.93 3.91 -2.15
C PRO A 117 18.25 4.82 -0.96
N GLY A 118 17.52 5.90 -0.80
CA GLY A 118 17.71 6.90 0.25
C GLY A 118 16.39 7.56 0.61
N ILE A 119 16.42 8.83 1.03
CA ILE A 119 15.20 9.62 1.24
C ILE A 119 14.64 10.02 -0.12
N GLU A 120 13.40 9.61 -0.39
CA GLU A 120 12.70 9.94 -1.63
C GLU A 120 12.17 11.38 -1.57
N PRO A 121 12.51 12.24 -2.54
CA PRO A 121 11.92 13.58 -2.63
C PRO A 121 10.39 13.50 -2.75
N PRO A 122 9.64 14.44 -2.13
CA PRO A 122 8.17 14.46 -2.25
C PRO A 122 7.69 14.46 -3.70
N GLU A 123 8.41 15.14 -4.59
CA GLU A 123 8.10 15.29 -6.02
C GLU A 123 8.09 13.93 -6.73
N GLU A 124 9.04 13.04 -6.43
CA GLU A 124 9.11 11.69 -7.01
C GLU A 124 7.90 10.83 -6.59
N THR A 125 7.47 10.94 -5.34
CA THR A 125 6.25 10.26 -4.86
C THR A 125 5.01 10.79 -5.59
N ILE A 126 4.91 12.11 -5.80
CA ILE A 126 3.81 12.75 -6.54
C ILE A 126 3.82 12.29 -8.01
N GLU A 127 4.99 12.24 -8.64
CA GLU A 127 5.13 11.75 -10.02
C GLU A 127 4.68 10.29 -10.16
N ARG A 128 5.09 9.40 -9.23
CA ARG A 128 4.64 7.99 -9.19
C ARG A 128 3.12 7.90 -9.01
N ALA A 129 2.55 8.69 -8.11
CA ALA A 129 1.12 8.72 -7.87
C ALA A 129 0.34 9.22 -9.10
N ASN A 130 0.83 10.23 -9.80
CA ASN A 130 0.23 10.72 -11.04
C ASN A 130 0.33 9.69 -12.18
N ALA A 131 1.46 9.02 -12.33
CA ALA A 131 1.63 7.94 -13.32
C ALA A 131 0.67 6.77 -13.03
N PHE A 132 0.57 6.35 -11.76
CA PHE A 132 -0.39 5.32 -11.35
C PHE A 132 -1.85 5.76 -11.60
N ARG A 133 -2.21 7.00 -11.27
CA ARG A 133 -3.54 7.55 -11.55
C ARG A 133 -3.87 7.50 -13.04
N ALA A 134 -2.96 7.93 -13.90
CA ALA A 134 -3.14 7.89 -15.34
C ALA A 134 -3.36 6.44 -15.84
N LEU A 135 -2.59 5.49 -15.31
CA LEU A 135 -2.72 4.06 -15.64
C LEU A 135 -4.12 3.52 -15.26
N VAL A 136 -4.57 3.75 -14.02
CA VAL A 136 -5.84 3.19 -13.55
C VAL A 136 -7.05 3.94 -14.11
N ALA A 137 -6.93 5.22 -14.46
CA ALA A 137 -8.00 6.02 -15.05
C ALA A 137 -8.43 5.51 -16.45
N THR A 138 -7.56 4.79 -17.16
CA THR A 138 -7.86 4.22 -18.48
C THR A 138 -8.42 2.80 -18.42
N ARG A 139 -8.53 2.21 -17.22
CA ARG A 139 -8.94 0.81 -17.04
C ARG A 139 -10.45 0.71 -16.82
N GLU A 140 -11.07 -0.26 -17.49
CA GLU A 140 -12.50 -0.56 -17.31
C GLU A 140 -12.83 -1.07 -15.90
N ASP A 141 -11.89 -1.80 -15.26
CA ASP A 141 -12.02 -2.35 -13.93
C ASP A 141 -11.64 -1.36 -12.80
N SER A 142 -11.40 -0.09 -13.14
CA SER A 142 -10.97 0.93 -12.17
C SER A 142 -11.92 1.04 -10.96
N ALA A 143 -13.24 1.09 -11.19
CA ALA A 143 -14.22 1.23 -10.13
C ALA A 143 -14.23 0.07 -9.12
N THR A 144 -13.86 -1.13 -9.56
CA THR A 144 -13.84 -2.39 -8.79
C THR A 144 -12.43 -2.82 -8.37
N THR A 145 -11.44 -1.94 -8.54
CA THR A 145 -10.05 -2.18 -8.10
C THR A 145 -9.85 -1.73 -6.65
N LEU A 146 -9.21 -2.58 -5.84
CA LEU A 146 -8.69 -2.26 -4.52
C LEU A 146 -7.18 -2.01 -4.60
N LEU A 147 -6.71 -0.85 -4.14
CA LEU A 147 -5.30 -0.56 -3.92
C LEU A 147 -4.97 -0.66 -2.43
N ILE A 148 -4.00 -1.49 -2.07
CA ILE A 148 -3.45 -1.57 -0.71
C ILE A 148 -2.06 -0.94 -0.71
N SER A 149 -1.94 0.21 -0.06
CA SER A 149 -0.75 1.05 -0.11
C SER A 149 -0.51 1.76 1.24
N HIS A 150 0.11 2.93 1.22
CA HIS A 150 0.70 3.61 2.36
C HIS A 150 0.23 5.05 2.45
N TRP A 151 0.58 5.69 3.58
CA TRP A 151 0.11 7.03 3.91
C TRP A 151 0.52 8.09 2.88
N ALA A 152 1.82 8.20 2.57
CA ALA A 152 2.28 9.26 1.67
C ALA A 152 1.85 9.03 0.23
N PHE A 153 1.85 7.77 -0.25
CA PHE A 153 1.38 7.45 -1.59
C PHE A 153 -0.12 7.72 -1.76
N ILE A 154 -0.95 7.29 -0.80
CA ILE A 154 -2.41 7.56 -0.84
C ILE A 154 -2.69 9.06 -0.77
N LEU A 155 -1.96 9.81 0.06
CA LEU A 155 -2.08 11.26 0.15
C LEU A 155 -1.71 11.93 -1.18
N ALA A 156 -0.59 11.54 -1.81
CA ALA A 156 -0.18 12.06 -3.13
C ALA A 156 -1.20 11.73 -4.23
N LEU A 157 -1.77 10.50 -4.18
CA LEU A 157 -2.72 10.02 -5.19
C LEU A 157 -4.07 10.72 -5.10
N SER A 158 -4.61 10.87 -3.88
CA SER A 158 -6.00 11.26 -3.65
C SER A 158 -6.18 12.66 -3.05
N GLY A 159 -5.11 13.27 -2.55
CA GLY A 159 -5.20 14.50 -1.74
C GLY A 159 -5.78 14.29 -0.34
N ARG A 160 -6.01 13.03 0.09
CA ARG A 160 -6.67 12.68 1.36
C ARG A 160 -5.75 11.81 2.22
N SER A 161 -5.69 12.14 3.50
CA SER A 161 -4.98 11.32 4.50
C SER A 161 -5.85 10.13 4.91
N ALA A 162 -5.24 8.94 5.02
CA ALA A 162 -5.91 7.73 5.51
C ALA A 162 -5.25 7.25 6.82
N ALA A 163 -6.07 6.85 7.80
CA ALA A 163 -5.60 6.14 8.99
C ALA A 163 -5.22 4.67 8.67
N ASN A 164 -4.51 3.97 9.58
CA ASN A 164 -4.21 2.56 9.40
C ASN A 164 -5.50 1.71 9.27
N GLY A 165 -5.61 0.90 8.23
CA GLY A 165 -6.79 0.09 7.93
C GLY A 165 -7.99 0.87 7.42
N GLU A 166 -7.84 2.17 7.12
CA GLU A 166 -8.92 2.99 6.56
C GLU A 166 -9.04 2.79 5.04
N ILE A 167 -10.29 2.68 4.59
CA ILE A 167 -10.66 2.59 3.18
C ILE A 167 -11.21 3.94 2.75
N LEU A 168 -10.68 4.46 1.64
CA LEU A 168 -11.20 5.63 0.94
C LEU A 168 -11.77 5.21 -0.41
N GLU A 169 -12.96 5.68 -0.75
CA GLU A 169 -13.43 5.65 -2.13
C GLU A 169 -12.75 6.77 -2.93
N TYR A 170 -12.28 6.44 -4.13
CA TYR A 170 -11.51 7.34 -4.98
C TYR A 170 -11.90 7.17 -6.45
N ASP A 171 -12.08 8.29 -7.13
CA ASP A 171 -12.26 8.35 -8.58
C ASP A 171 -10.96 8.86 -9.23
N PRO A 172 -10.23 8.00 -9.99
CA PRO A 172 -8.98 8.41 -10.62
C PRO A 172 -9.15 9.44 -11.76
N GLN A 173 -10.38 9.70 -12.21
CA GLN A 173 -10.69 10.79 -13.13
C GLN A 173 -10.65 12.16 -12.44
N THR A 174 -10.79 12.20 -11.11
CA THR A 174 -10.77 13.44 -10.33
C THR A 174 -9.31 13.73 -9.91
N PRO A 175 -8.69 14.84 -10.38
CA PRO A 175 -7.36 15.22 -9.95
C PRO A 175 -7.31 15.45 -8.43
N PRO A 176 -6.22 15.05 -7.75
CA PRO A 176 -6.08 15.34 -6.33
C PRO A 176 -5.97 16.85 -6.10
N GLN A 177 -6.50 17.33 -4.99
CA GLN A 177 -6.16 18.66 -4.52
C GLN A 177 -4.67 18.69 -4.17
N ALA A 178 -3.97 19.79 -4.52
CA ALA A 178 -2.56 19.92 -4.24
C ALA A 178 -2.28 19.75 -2.72
N VAL A 179 -1.51 18.74 -2.36
CA VAL A 179 -1.15 18.44 -0.96
C VAL A 179 0.36 18.50 -0.83
N GLY A 180 0.84 19.23 0.17
CA GLY A 180 2.26 19.20 0.53
C GLY A 180 2.58 17.90 1.27
N LEU A 181 3.33 17.01 0.64
CA LEU A 181 4.05 15.94 1.36
C LEU A 181 5.22 16.60 2.09
N ARG A 182 5.11 16.81 3.41
CA ARG A 182 6.19 17.34 4.26
C ARG A 182 7.00 16.22 4.87
#